data_8eaad992c8d8b1881c41b4829c125ff3
#
_entry.id   8eaad992c8d8b1881c41b4829c125ff3
#
_cell.length_a   1.000
_cell.length_b   1.000
_cell.length_c   1.000
_cell.angle_alpha   90.00
_cell.angle_beta   90.00
_cell.angle_gamma   90.00
#
_symmetry.space_group_name_H-M   'P 1'
#
loop_
_entity.id
_entity.type
_entity.pdbx_description
1 polymer ?
#
loop_
_entity_poly.entity_id
_entity_poly.type
_entity_poly.pdbx_seq_one_letter_code
_entity_poly.pdbx_strand_id
1 'polypeptide(L)'
;MPLPKIATPTYELVLPSSNKKIKYRPFLVKEEKVLIIALESQDQKQIANAVKSIIKSCILSRGIKVEKLSTFDIEYLFLNIRGKSVGEDIEVMVTCPDDGKTQVPMSINIDSIQVKKSDEHNPDIKLDDQFTLRMRYPSLSEFIKSNFTMEDMKVDDTFELIASCVDQVYSEEESWTQEDCTKKELVDFIEQLNSSQFKQIEKFFDTMPKLSHKVKVTNPNTKVESEIVLEGLQNFFG
;
A
#
# COMPACT_ATOMS: atom_id res chain seq x y z
N MET A 1 12.20 -38.94 19.53
CA MET A 1 12.52 -38.61 18.14
C MET A 1 11.89 -37.25 17.82
N PRO A 2 12.59 -36.31 17.19
CA PRO A 2 11.97 -35.04 16.77
C PRO A 2 10.92 -35.32 15.69
N LEU A 3 9.83 -34.53 15.71
CA LEU A 3 8.80 -34.62 14.66
C LEU A 3 9.38 -34.24 13.29
N PRO A 4 8.86 -34.78 12.18
CA PRO A 4 9.33 -34.47 10.85
C PRO A 4 9.05 -33.01 10.49
N LYS A 5 9.97 -32.37 9.75
CA LYS A 5 9.75 -31.05 9.18
C LYS A 5 8.95 -31.18 7.89
N ILE A 6 7.83 -30.48 7.80
CA ILE A 6 6.99 -30.43 6.61
C ILE A 6 7.58 -29.39 5.65
N ALA A 7 7.83 -29.77 4.41
CA ALA A 7 8.27 -28.85 3.36
C ALA A 7 7.12 -27.92 2.95
N THR A 8 7.41 -26.63 2.81
CA THR A 8 6.47 -25.63 2.29
C THR A 8 6.77 -25.33 0.83
N PRO A 9 5.76 -25.20 -0.04
CA PRO A 9 5.95 -24.80 -1.43
C PRO A 9 6.53 -23.39 -1.51
N THR A 10 7.19 -23.10 -2.63
CA THR A 10 7.77 -21.77 -2.91
C THR A 10 7.16 -21.23 -4.18
N TYR A 11 6.81 -19.94 -4.14
CA TYR A 11 6.21 -19.20 -5.26
C TYR A 11 7.08 -17.99 -5.62
N GLU A 12 6.82 -17.43 -6.79
CA GLU A 12 7.46 -16.21 -7.26
C GLU A 12 6.41 -15.18 -7.65
N LEU A 13 6.69 -13.91 -7.39
CA LEU A 13 5.94 -12.77 -7.91
C LEU A 13 6.87 -11.63 -8.30
N VAL A 14 6.35 -10.67 -9.07
CA VAL A 14 7.05 -9.46 -9.47
C VAL A 14 6.46 -8.28 -8.75
N LEU A 15 7.28 -7.49 -8.05
CA LEU A 15 6.84 -6.29 -7.35
C LEU A 15 6.39 -5.21 -8.35
N PRO A 16 5.20 -4.63 -8.19
CA PRO A 16 4.68 -3.59 -9.09
C PRO A 16 5.54 -2.33 -9.15
N SER A 17 6.17 -1.91 -8.03
CA SER A 17 6.97 -0.68 -7.97
C SER A 17 8.28 -0.77 -8.72
N SER A 18 8.95 -1.92 -8.68
CA SER A 18 10.34 -2.06 -9.07
C SER A 18 10.60 -3.14 -10.13
N ASN A 19 9.58 -3.88 -10.55
CA ASN A 19 9.68 -5.07 -11.39
C ASN A 19 10.64 -6.15 -10.85
N LYS A 20 10.94 -6.11 -9.55
CA LYS A 20 11.81 -7.07 -8.89
C LYS A 20 11.09 -8.37 -8.65
N LYS A 21 11.73 -9.49 -9.06
CA LYS A 21 11.22 -10.83 -8.79
C LYS A 21 11.51 -11.23 -7.35
N ILE A 22 10.47 -11.64 -6.61
CA ILE A 22 10.56 -12.09 -5.22
C ILE A 22 10.11 -13.55 -5.13
N LYS A 23 10.91 -14.36 -4.41
CA LYS A 23 10.52 -15.70 -3.98
C LYS A 23 9.91 -15.63 -2.59
N TYR A 24 8.78 -16.29 -2.41
CA TYR A 24 8.08 -16.34 -1.14
C TYR A 24 7.46 -17.72 -0.88
N ARG A 25 7.09 -17.97 0.36
CA ARG A 25 6.31 -19.13 0.79
C ARG A 25 4.96 -18.69 1.37
N PRO A 26 3.96 -19.55 1.39
CA PRO A 26 2.76 -19.32 2.17
C PRO A 26 3.10 -19.10 3.65
N PHE A 27 2.25 -18.39 4.37
CA PHE A 27 2.38 -18.33 5.82
C PHE A 27 1.92 -19.66 6.46
N LEU A 28 2.40 -19.93 7.64
CA LEU A 28 2.06 -21.09 8.43
C LEU A 28 1.06 -20.72 9.52
N VAL A 29 0.47 -21.68 10.19
CA VAL A 29 -0.48 -21.45 11.31
C VAL A 29 0.06 -20.49 12.38
N LYS A 30 1.36 -20.49 12.61
CA LYS A 30 1.99 -19.56 13.57
C LYS A 30 1.91 -18.08 13.13
N GLU A 31 2.08 -17.81 11.82
CA GLU A 31 1.92 -16.47 11.24
C GLU A 31 0.43 -16.08 11.17
N GLU A 32 -0.44 -17.02 10.83
CA GLU A 32 -1.89 -16.81 10.82
C GLU A 32 -2.41 -16.42 12.20
N LYS A 33 -1.95 -17.10 13.26
CA LYS A 33 -2.29 -16.74 14.63
C LYS A 33 -1.90 -15.28 14.98
N VAL A 34 -0.74 -14.81 14.52
CA VAL A 34 -0.31 -13.43 14.73
C VAL A 34 -1.28 -12.46 14.03
N LEU A 35 -1.73 -12.78 12.81
CA LEU A 35 -2.69 -11.96 12.07
C LEU A 35 -4.05 -11.90 12.78
N ILE A 36 -4.59 -13.05 13.21
CA ILE A 36 -5.87 -13.12 13.91
C ILE A 36 -5.84 -12.25 15.18
N ILE A 37 -4.80 -12.39 16.00
CA ILE A 37 -4.65 -11.58 17.25
C ILE A 37 -4.60 -10.09 16.92
N ALA A 38 -3.90 -9.71 15.83
CA ALA A 38 -3.82 -8.32 15.43
C ALA A 38 -5.18 -7.79 14.93
N LEU A 39 -5.95 -8.57 14.17
CA LEU A 39 -7.30 -8.21 13.70
C LEU A 39 -8.27 -8.07 14.89
N GLU A 40 -8.23 -8.97 15.87
CA GLU A 40 -9.05 -8.89 17.08
C GLU A 40 -8.79 -7.62 17.90
N SER A 41 -7.57 -7.07 17.84
CA SER A 41 -7.23 -5.82 18.55
C SER A 41 -7.90 -4.58 17.98
N GLN A 42 -8.36 -4.63 16.72
CA GLN A 42 -8.87 -3.49 15.94
C GLN A 42 -7.91 -2.29 15.88
N ASP A 43 -6.65 -2.48 16.25
CA ASP A 43 -5.60 -1.47 16.22
C ASP A 43 -4.86 -1.54 14.88
N GLN A 44 -5.02 -0.52 14.06
CA GLN A 44 -4.43 -0.42 12.73
C GLN A 44 -2.90 -0.56 12.75
N LYS A 45 -2.24 -0.03 13.78
CA LYS A 45 -0.78 -0.16 13.93
C LYS A 45 -0.36 -1.59 14.23
N GLN A 46 -1.13 -2.30 15.04
CA GLN A 46 -0.87 -3.72 15.34
C GLN A 46 -1.09 -4.57 14.09
N ILE A 47 -2.18 -4.33 13.34
CA ILE A 47 -2.48 -5.03 12.09
C ILE A 47 -1.34 -4.82 11.08
N ALA A 48 -0.92 -3.59 10.85
CA ALA A 48 0.15 -3.29 9.90
C ALA A 48 1.51 -3.89 10.33
N ASN A 49 1.83 -3.89 11.62
CA ASN A 49 3.03 -4.54 12.13
C ASN A 49 2.97 -6.07 11.99
N ALA A 50 1.79 -6.67 12.18
CA ALA A 50 1.57 -8.10 11.96
C ALA A 50 1.77 -8.47 10.48
N VAL A 51 1.15 -7.72 9.54
CA VAL A 51 1.33 -7.88 8.10
C VAL A 51 2.81 -7.80 7.72
N LYS A 52 3.51 -6.75 8.19
CA LYS A 52 4.95 -6.58 7.97
C LYS A 52 5.78 -7.77 8.47
N SER A 53 5.48 -8.26 9.68
CA SER A 53 6.17 -9.40 10.29
C SER A 53 5.94 -10.69 9.50
N ILE A 54 4.70 -10.93 9.04
CA ILE A 54 4.32 -12.08 8.23
C ILE A 54 5.06 -12.05 6.90
N ILE A 55 5.02 -10.93 6.19
CA ILE A 55 5.72 -10.76 4.91
C ILE A 55 7.22 -11.03 5.09
N LYS A 56 7.85 -10.44 6.11
CA LYS A 56 9.27 -10.65 6.41
C LYS A 56 9.62 -12.12 6.66
N SER A 57 8.71 -12.86 7.30
CA SER A 57 8.89 -14.30 7.57
C SER A 57 8.67 -15.16 6.33
N CYS A 58 7.86 -14.70 5.37
CA CYS A 58 7.49 -15.45 4.18
C CYS A 58 8.40 -15.18 2.98
N ILE A 59 9.08 -14.03 2.90
CA ILE A 59 10.02 -13.72 1.83
C ILE A 59 11.28 -14.60 1.96
N LEU A 60 11.65 -15.25 0.85
CA LEU A 60 12.84 -16.08 0.73
C LEU A 60 13.98 -15.40 -0.04
N SER A 61 13.66 -14.35 -0.81
CA SER A 61 14.66 -13.58 -1.56
C SER A 61 15.53 -12.74 -0.62
N ARG A 62 16.85 -12.79 -0.84
CA ARG A 62 17.82 -11.99 -0.07
C ARG A 62 17.81 -10.54 -0.52
N GLY A 63 18.14 -9.62 0.40
CA GLY A 63 18.32 -8.19 0.11
C GLY A 63 17.02 -7.39 -0.01
N ILE A 64 15.87 -7.99 0.26
CA ILE A 64 14.59 -7.27 0.32
C ILE A 64 14.39 -6.70 1.71
N LYS A 65 14.36 -5.37 1.81
CA LYS A 65 14.04 -4.64 3.04
C LYS A 65 12.54 -4.32 3.02
N VAL A 66 11.74 -5.13 3.70
CA VAL A 66 10.27 -4.98 3.75
C VAL A 66 9.86 -3.59 4.24
N GLU A 67 10.67 -2.99 5.11
CA GLU A 67 10.46 -1.65 5.65
C GLU A 67 10.52 -0.53 4.60
N LYS A 68 11.22 -0.78 3.49
CA LYS A 68 11.42 0.17 2.38
C LYS A 68 10.49 -0.08 1.19
N LEU A 69 9.68 -1.13 1.23
CA LEU A 69 8.69 -1.39 0.18
C LEU A 69 7.56 -0.37 0.26
N SER A 70 7.02 0.00 -0.90
CA SER A 70 5.84 0.85 -0.99
C SER A 70 4.61 0.17 -0.38
N THR A 71 3.63 0.95 0.02
CA THR A 71 2.39 0.43 0.62
C THR A 71 1.70 -0.57 -0.31
N PHE A 72 1.53 -0.23 -1.57
CA PHE A 72 0.88 -1.10 -2.56
C PHE A 72 1.69 -2.37 -2.90
N ASP A 73 3.03 -2.36 -2.79
CA ASP A 73 3.83 -3.59 -2.91
C ASP A 73 3.58 -4.51 -1.72
N ILE A 74 3.49 -3.94 -0.52
CA ILE A 74 3.18 -4.69 0.70
C ILE A 74 1.78 -5.32 0.61
N GLU A 75 0.79 -4.55 0.18
CA GLU A 75 -0.57 -5.02 -0.01
C GLU A 75 -0.64 -6.16 -1.04
N TYR A 76 -0.01 -5.96 -2.20
CA TYR A 76 0.03 -6.95 -3.27
C TYR A 76 0.74 -8.24 -2.83
N LEU A 77 1.89 -8.10 -2.15
CA LEU A 77 2.68 -9.21 -1.65
C LEU A 77 1.91 -10.00 -0.58
N PHE A 78 1.29 -9.30 0.38
CA PHE A 78 0.51 -9.93 1.43
C PHE A 78 -0.70 -10.68 0.86
N LEU A 79 -1.43 -10.08 -0.08
CA LEU A 79 -2.58 -10.69 -0.72
C LEU A 79 -2.19 -12.00 -1.43
N ASN A 80 -1.07 -12.00 -2.16
CA ASN A 80 -0.56 -13.19 -2.84
C ASN A 80 -0.10 -14.27 -1.84
N ILE A 81 0.58 -13.89 -0.75
CA ILE A 81 0.97 -14.82 0.31
C ILE A 81 -0.28 -15.45 0.93
N ARG A 82 -1.32 -14.64 1.23
CA ARG A 82 -2.60 -15.10 1.79
C ARG A 82 -3.30 -16.09 0.84
N GLY A 83 -3.38 -15.75 -0.44
CA GLY A 83 -4.01 -16.62 -1.43
C GLY A 83 -3.40 -17.98 -1.52
N LYS A 84 -2.06 -18.05 -1.45
CA LYS A 84 -1.36 -19.35 -1.46
C LYS A 84 -1.37 -20.08 -0.11
N SER A 85 -1.86 -19.43 0.96
CA SER A 85 -1.93 -19.99 2.31
C SER A 85 -3.32 -20.55 2.64
N VAL A 86 -4.38 -19.81 2.33
CA VAL A 86 -5.76 -20.09 2.78
C VAL A 86 -6.71 -20.35 1.62
N GLY A 87 -6.31 -19.95 0.41
CA GLY A 87 -7.13 -20.08 -0.80
C GLY A 87 -7.15 -18.77 -1.60
N GLU A 88 -7.37 -18.91 -2.90
CA GLU A 88 -7.31 -17.81 -3.86
C GLU A 88 -8.63 -17.00 -3.91
N ASP A 89 -9.72 -17.55 -3.38
CA ASP A 89 -11.00 -16.85 -3.28
C ASP A 89 -11.17 -16.26 -1.89
N ILE A 90 -11.50 -14.96 -1.85
CA ILE A 90 -11.81 -14.24 -0.61
C ILE A 90 -13.27 -13.83 -0.60
N GLU A 91 -13.92 -14.01 0.55
CA GLU A 91 -15.26 -13.49 0.77
C GLU A 91 -15.17 -12.13 1.44
N VAL A 92 -15.82 -11.14 0.83
CA VAL A 92 -15.90 -9.77 1.36
C VAL A 92 -17.35 -9.33 1.43
N MET A 93 -17.68 -8.55 2.46
CA MET A 93 -19.00 -7.92 2.59
C MET A 93 -18.96 -6.54 1.95
N VAL A 94 -19.74 -6.34 0.90
CA VAL A 94 -19.76 -5.09 0.14
C VAL A 94 -21.07 -4.36 0.43
N THR A 95 -20.96 -3.10 0.86
CA THR A 95 -22.13 -2.25 1.11
C THR A 95 -22.62 -1.65 -0.21
N CYS A 96 -23.91 -1.85 -0.50
CA CYS A 96 -24.54 -1.31 -1.70
C CYS A 96 -24.60 0.23 -1.64
N PRO A 97 -24.08 0.95 -2.65
CA PRO A 97 -24.00 2.41 -2.61
C PRO A 97 -25.36 3.11 -2.80
N ASP A 98 -26.34 2.43 -3.38
CA ASP A 98 -27.66 2.98 -3.65
C ASP A 98 -28.48 3.27 -2.37
N ASP A 99 -28.32 2.46 -1.32
CA ASP A 99 -28.99 2.67 -0.03
C ASP A 99 -28.03 2.88 1.15
N GLY A 100 -26.73 2.61 0.95
CA GLY A 100 -25.68 2.77 1.96
C GLY A 100 -25.82 1.85 3.19
N LYS A 101 -26.65 0.82 3.11
CA LYS A 101 -27.01 -0.06 4.26
C LYS A 101 -26.94 -1.54 3.95
N THR A 102 -27.43 -1.93 2.77
CA THR A 102 -27.52 -3.34 2.39
C THR A 102 -26.13 -3.88 2.11
N GLN A 103 -25.75 -4.93 2.83
CA GLN A 103 -24.48 -5.63 2.62
C GLN A 103 -24.71 -6.92 1.83
N VAL A 104 -23.87 -7.17 0.85
CA VAL A 104 -23.91 -8.34 -0.02
C VAL A 104 -22.58 -9.08 0.06
N PRO A 105 -22.58 -10.39 0.35
CA PRO A 105 -21.35 -11.17 0.30
C PRO A 105 -20.91 -11.34 -1.16
N MET A 106 -19.63 -11.07 -1.42
CA MET A 106 -19.00 -11.23 -2.72
C MET A 106 -17.78 -12.12 -2.60
N SER A 107 -17.64 -13.08 -3.52
CA SER A 107 -16.41 -13.86 -3.65
C SER A 107 -15.52 -13.23 -4.71
N ILE A 108 -14.29 -12.93 -4.37
CA ILE A 108 -13.31 -12.28 -5.25
C ILE A 108 -12.09 -13.20 -5.36
N ASN A 109 -11.72 -13.53 -6.59
CA ASN A 109 -10.49 -14.25 -6.82
C ASN A 109 -9.28 -13.30 -6.74
N ILE A 110 -8.30 -13.63 -5.91
CA ILE A 110 -7.11 -12.82 -5.66
C ILE A 110 -6.31 -12.53 -6.92
N ASP A 111 -6.25 -13.48 -7.86
CA ASP A 111 -5.51 -13.32 -9.12
C ASP A 111 -6.15 -12.23 -10.03
N SER A 112 -7.42 -11.87 -9.78
CA SER A 112 -8.10 -10.78 -10.49
C SER A 112 -7.77 -9.39 -9.95
N ILE A 113 -7.17 -9.30 -8.75
CA ILE A 113 -6.83 -8.06 -8.09
C ILE A 113 -5.47 -7.58 -8.61
N GLN A 114 -5.43 -6.35 -9.08
CA GLN A 114 -4.23 -5.77 -9.71
C GLN A 114 -3.85 -4.44 -9.08
N VAL A 115 -2.56 -4.15 -9.08
CA VAL A 115 -2.07 -2.80 -8.79
C VAL A 115 -2.23 -1.98 -10.06
N LYS A 116 -3.14 -1.01 -10.02
CA LYS A 116 -3.37 -0.08 -11.14
C LYS A 116 -2.54 1.16 -10.95
N LYS A 117 -1.84 1.55 -12.01
CA LYS A 117 -1.12 2.81 -12.12
C LYS A 117 -1.91 3.72 -13.05
N SER A 118 -2.09 4.97 -12.66
CA SER A 118 -2.64 6.00 -13.55
C SER A 118 -1.64 6.33 -14.66
N ASP A 119 -2.13 6.52 -15.87
CA ASP A 119 -1.28 6.97 -17.00
C ASP A 119 -0.74 8.39 -16.79
N GLU A 120 -1.41 9.17 -15.94
CA GLU A 120 -0.97 10.53 -15.56
C GLU A 120 0.06 10.56 -14.44
N HIS A 121 0.39 9.39 -13.87
CA HIS A 121 1.30 9.34 -12.72
C HIS A 121 2.74 9.61 -13.14
N ASN A 122 3.31 10.69 -12.61
CA ASN A 122 4.70 11.07 -12.81
C ASN A 122 5.37 11.34 -11.45
N PRO A 123 6.46 10.65 -11.11
CA PRO A 123 7.22 10.93 -9.90
C PRO A 123 8.07 12.20 -9.99
N ASP A 124 8.35 12.69 -11.20
CA ASP A 124 9.13 13.89 -11.44
C ASP A 124 8.19 15.10 -11.60
N ILE A 125 8.17 15.96 -10.60
CA ILE A 125 7.33 17.16 -10.53
C ILE A 125 8.17 18.37 -10.89
N LYS A 126 7.87 19.01 -12.01
CA LYS A 126 8.53 20.25 -12.42
C LYS A 126 8.01 21.39 -11.56
N LEU A 127 8.86 21.94 -10.68
CA LEU A 127 8.50 23.06 -9.81
C LEU A 127 8.52 24.40 -10.57
N ASP A 128 9.57 24.59 -11.36
CA ASP A 128 9.77 25.75 -12.24
C ASP A 128 10.70 25.38 -13.42
N ASP A 129 11.29 26.36 -14.10
CA ASP A 129 12.19 26.11 -15.22
C ASP A 129 13.58 25.60 -14.80
N GLN A 130 13.93 25.70 -13.51
CA GLN A 130 15.24 25.32 -12.99
C GLN A 130 15.17 24.03 -12.17
N PHE A 131 14.13 23.85 -11.34
CA PHE A 131 14.07 22.79 -10.35
C PHE A 131 12.99 21.77 -10.64
N THR A 132 13.35 20.51 -10.47
CA THR A 132 12.45 19.35 -10.49
C THR A 132 12.54 18.62 -9.15
N LEU A 133 11.38 18.32 -8.58
CA LEU A 133 11.22 17.52 -7.39
C LEU A 133 10.89 16.09 -7.80
N ARG A 134 11.72 15.12 -7.42
CA ARG A 134 11.42 13.69 -7.56
C ARG A 134 10.83 13.15 -6.28
N MET A 135 9.65 12.53 -6.41
CA MET A 135 8.96 11.90 -5.30
C MET A 135 9.15 10.38 -5.35
N ARG A 136 9.23 9.75 -4.19
CA ARG A 136 9.14 8.31 -4.00
C ARG A 136 7.85 7.93 -3.30
N TYR A 137 7.44 6.69 -3.46
CA TYR A 137 6.26 6.19 -2.75
C TYR A 137 6.50 6.09 -1.25
N PRO A 138 5.48 6.39 -0.42
CA PRO A 138 5.57 6.19 1.01
C PRO A 138 5.80 4.72 1.33
N SER A 139 6.71 4.44 2.24
CA SER A 139 6.89 3.09 2.78
C SER A 139 5.81 2.77 3.80
N LEU A 140 5.56 1.47 4.03
CA LEU A 140 4.65 1.04 5.08
C LEU A 140 5.01 1.63 6.45
N SER A 141 6.30 1.77 6.75
CA SER A 141 6.75 2.33 8.04
C SER A 141 6.42 3.80 8.20
N GLU A 142 6.49 4.58 7.12
CA GLU A 142 6.09 5.99 7.09
C GLU A 142 4.59 6.12 7.21
N PHE A 143 3.86 5.32 6.47
CA PHE A 143 2.40 5.28 6.52
C PHE A 143 1.88 4.92 7.91
N ILE A 144 2.46 3.90 8.59
CA ILE A 144 2.11 3.55 9.98
C ILE A 144 2.38 4.70 10.96
N LYS A 145 3.45 5.47 10.76
CA LYS A 145 3.80 6.60 11.63
C LYS A 145 2.84 7.77 11.50
N SER A 146 2.29 8.00 10.31
CA SER A 146 1.39 9.11 10.00
C SER A 146 -0.08 8.90 10.40
N ASN A 147 -0.39 7.88 11.24
CA ASN A 147 -1.74 7.57 11.75
C ASN A 147 -2.80 7.23 10.69
N PHE A 148 -2.46 6.52 9.64
CA PHE A 148 -3.29 5.66 8.78
C PHE A 148 -4.48 6.25 8.02
N THR A 149 -5.02 7.41 8.33
CA THR A 149 -6.12 8.01 7.59
C THR A 149 -5.76 9.44 7.22
N MET A 150 -5.74 9.74 5.92
CA MET A 150 -5.52 11.12 5.46
C MET A 150 -6.61 12.08 5.98
N GLU A 151 -7.78 11.56 6.36
CA GLU A 151 -8.90 12.34 6.88
C GLU A 151 -8.67 12.84 8.32
N ASP A 152 -7.86 12.13 9.13
CA ASP A 152 -7.61 12.46 10.54
C ASP A 152 -6.19 13.00 10.80
N MET A 153 -5.36 13.17 9.75
CA MET A 153 -4.00 13.67 9.90
C MET A 153 -3.98 15.15 10.27
N LYS A 154 -3.17 15.49 11.26
CA LYS A 154 -2.84 16.89 11.50
C LYS A 154 -2.03 17.44 10.33
N VAL A 155 -2.18 18.73 10.06
CA VAL A 155 -1.47 19.41 8.95
C VAL A 155 0.04 19.14 9.02
N ASP A 156 0.64 19.26 10.21
CA ASP A 156 2.07 19.04 10.41
C ASP A 156 2.51 17.61 10.05
N ASP A 157 1.70 16.58 10.43
CA ASP A 157 1.98 15.19 10.11
C ASP A 157 1.91 14.94 8.59
N THR A 158 1.02 15.65 7.89
CA THR A 158 0.90 15.59 6.43
C THR A 158 2.17 16.14 5.76
N PHE A 159 2.65 17.30 6.19
CA PHE A 159 3.89 17.90 5.65
C PHE A 159 5.10 17.01 5.94
N GLU A 160 5.18 16.43 7.13
CA GLU A 160 6.22 15.47 7.47
C GLU A 160 6.19 14.20 6.60
N LEU A 161 5.00 13.68 6.28
CA LEU A 161 4.85 12.55 5.37
C LEU A 161 5.30 12.92 3.96
N ILE A 162 4.84 14.06 3.43
CA ILE A 162 5.24 14.56 2.11
C ILE A 162 6.74 14.72 2.04
N ALA A 163 7.36 15.39 3.01
CA ALA A 163 8.80 15.58 3.09
C ALA A 163 9.56 14.24 3.14
N SER A 164 9.02 13.24 3.85
CA SER A 164 9.61 11.90 3.88
C SER A 164 9.55 11.18 2.53
N CYS A 165 8.64 11.58 1.64
CA CYS A 165 8.48 11.02 0.29
C CYS A 165 9.31 11.77 -0.77
N VAL A 166 10.05 12.81 -0.41
CA VAL A 166 11.01 13.45 -1.30
C VAL A 166 12.20 12.49 -1.49
N ASP A 167 12.49 12.13 -2.73
CA ASP A 167 13.66 11.33 -3.10
C ASP A 167 14.84 12.23 -3.44
N GLN A 168 14.58 13.25 -4.26
CA GLN A 168 15.61 14.15 -4.76
C GLN A 168 14.99 15.48 -5.22
N VAL A 169 15.69 16.58 -4.98
CA VAL A 169 15.49 17.85 -5.69
C VAL A 169 16.67 18.06 -6.60
N TYR A 170 16.47 18.43 -7.85
CA TYR A 170 17.56 18.59 -8.80
C TYR A 170 17.32 19.68 -9.83
N SER A 171 18.41 20.24 -10.31
CA SER A 171 18.50 21.17 -11.46
C SER A 171 19.43 20.59 -12.51
N GLU A 172 19.78 21.37 -13.55
CA GLU A 172 20.80 20.96 -14.53
C GLU A 172 22.20 20.90 -13.93
N GLU A 173 22.49 21.67 -12.88
CA GLU A 173 23.82 21.84 -12.31
C GLU A 173 23.99 21.12 -10.96
N GLU A 174 22.92 21.02 -10.15
CA GLU A 174 23.00 20.54 -8.76
C GLU A 174 21.88 19.54 -8.45
N SER A 175 22.14 18.69 -7.47
CA SER A 175 21.12 17.77 -6.96
C SER A 175 21.28 17.52 -5.47
N TRP A 176 20.17 17.44 -4.77
CA TRP A 176 20.07 17.17 -3.33
C TRP A 176 19.20 15.93 -3.14
N THR A 177 19.81 14.89 -2.59
CA THR A 177 19.08 13.65 -2.27
C THR A 177 18.52 13.73 -0.84
N GLN A 178 17.61 12.82 -0.51
CA GLN A 178 17.08 12.72 0.85
C GLN A 178 18.20 12.50 1.91
N GLU A 179 19.34 11.89 1.51
CA GLU A 179 20.45 11.65 2.43
C GLU A 179 21.29 12.90 2.67
N ASP A 180 21.24 13.89 1.79
CA ASP A 180 21.97 15.16 1.88
C ASP A 180 21.24 16.19 2.74
N CYS A 181 19.95 15.99 3.02
CA CYS A 181 19.07 16.93 3.70
C CYS A 181 18.57 16.38 5.03
N THR A 182 18.40 17.26 6.00
CA THR A 182 17.67 16.91 7.23
C THR A 182 16.17 16.91 6.97
N LYS A 183 15.41 16.16 7.79
CA LYS A 183 13.95 16.14 7.70
C LYS A 183 13.35 17.55 7.81
N LYS A 184 13.91 18.39 8.66
CA LYS A 184 13.44 19.78 8.82
C LYS A 184 13.66 20.59 7.56
N GLU A 185 14.81 20.51 6.92
CA GLU A 185 15.10 21.22 5.68
C GLU A 185 14.14 20.80 4.56
N LEU A 186 13.77 19.51 4.50
CA LEU A 186 12.77 19.03 3.53
C LEU A 186 11.36 19.56 3.83
N VAL A 187 10.96 19.65 5.10
CA VAL A 187 9.67 20.28 5.48
C VAL A 187 9.69 21.76 5.12
N ASP A 188 10.73 22.50 5.54
CA ASP A 188 10.90 23.94 5.24
C ASP A 188 10.90 24.18 3.72
N PHE A 189 11.44 23.26 2.92
CA PHE A 189 11.41 23.32 1.45
C PHE A 189 9.99 23.17 0.91
N ILE A 190 9.22 22.19 1.41
CA ILE A 190 7.84 21.98 0.98
C ILE A 190 6.96 23.19 1.35
N GLU A 191 7.19 23.80 2.52
CA GLU A 191 6.45 24.98 2.97
C GLU A 191 6.71 26.23 2.12
N GLN A 192 7.83 26.31 1.41
CA GLN A 192 8.16 27.41 0.50
C GLN A 192 7.45 27.31 -0.85
N LEU A 193 6.85 26.16 -1.18
CA LEU A 193 6.17 25.97 -2.45
C LEU A 193 4.88 26.81 -2.52
N ASN A 194 4.59 27.32 -3.71
CA ASN A 194 3.30 27.94 -3.95
C ASN A 194 2.18 26.91 -4.13
N SER A 195 0.93 27.36 -4.05
CA SER A 195 -0.24 26.48 -4.13
C SER A 195 -0.32 25.66 -5.43
N SER A 196 0.20 26.17 -6.54
CA SER A 196 0.20 25.43 -7.82
C SER A 196 1.20 24.29 -7.81
N GLN A 197 2.40 24.51 -7.24
CA GLN A 197 3.43 23.51 -7.07
C GLN A 197 2.97 22.43 -6.07
N PHE A 198 2.36 22.84 -4.96
CA PHE A 198 1.84 21.93 -3.95
C PHE A 198 0.74 21.00 -4.52
N LYS A 199 -0.17 21.53 -5.35
CA LYS A 199 -1.18 20.71 -6.05
C LYS A 199 -0.58 19.63 -6.95
N GLN A 200 0.61 19.82 -7.49
CA GLN A 200 1.28 18.77 -8.27
C GLN A 200 1.78 17.64 -7.35
N ILE A 201 2.18 17.98 -6.13
CA ILE A 201 2.52 16.98 -5.10
C ILE A 201 1.27 16.18 -4.69
N GLU A 202 0.13 16.88 -4.43
CA GLU A 202 -1.14 16.21 -4.15
C GLU A 202 -1.52 15.25 -5.30
N LYS A 203 -1.39 15.71 -6.56
CA LYS A 203 -1.64 14.87 -7.74
C LYS A 203 -0.75 13.62 -7.77
N PHE A 204 0.50 13.69 -7.31
CA PHE A 204 1.36 12.50 -7.22
C PHE A 204 0.75 11.46 -6.27
N PHE A 205 0.27 11.84 -5.08
CA PHE A 205 -0.35 10.91 -4.14
C PHE A 205 -1.69 10.37 -4.64
N ASP A 206 -2.50 11.21 -5.29
CA ASP A 206 -3.80 10.81 -5.85
C ASP A 206 -3.65 9.78 -6.97
N THR A 207 -2.61 9.93 -7.79
CA THR A 207 -2.37 9.10 -8.98
C THR A 207 -1.41 7.93 -8.72
N MET A 208 -0.83 7.82 -7.52
CA MET A 208 0.09 6.72 -7.22
C MET A 208 -0.58 5.36 -7.38
N PRO A 209 0.20 4.30 -7.68
CA PRO A 209 -0.35 2.97 -7.83
C PRO A 209 -1.11 2.52 -6.58
N LYS A 210 -2.29 1.92 -6.79
CA LYS A 210 -3.16 1.39 -5.72
C LYS A 210 -3.59 -0.03 -6.06
N LEU A 211 -3.68 -0.86 -5.03
CA LEU A 211 -4.32 -2.16 -5.14
C LEU A 211 -5.82 -1.92 -5.31
N SER A 212 -6.39 -2.32 -6.44
CA SER A 212 -7.80 -2.07 -6.72
C SER A 212 -8.45 -3.21 -7.50
N HIS A 213 -9.71 -3.44 -7.18
CA HIS A 213 -10.56 -4.37 -7.91
C HIS A 213 -11.97 -3.80 -8.07
N LYS A 214 -12.53 -3.93 -9.28
CA LYS A 214 -13.90 -3.49 -9.56
C LYS A 214 -14.85 -4.66 -9.43
N VAL A 215 -15.88 -4.51 -8.62
CA VAL A 215 -16.94 -5.49 -8.44
C VAL A 215 -18.30 -4.90 -8.84
N LYS A 216 -19.14 -5.72 -9.45
CA LYS A 216 -20.54 -5.39 -9.70
C LYS A 216 -21.37 -6.03 -8.63
N VAL A 217 -22.18 -5.23 -7.95
CA VAL A 217 -23.10 -5.69 -6.91
C VAL A 217 -24.52 -5.32 -7.28
N THR A 218 -25.45 -6.26 -7.07
CA THR A 218 -26.88 -6.02 -7.21
C THR A 218 -27.51 -6.01 -5.82
N ASN A 219 -28.09 -4.88 -5.43
CA ASN A 219 -28.80 -4.79 -4.17
C ASN A 219 -30.04 -5.71 -4.18
N PRO A 220 -30.14 -6.71 -3.29
CA PRO A 220 -31.26 -7.64 -3.27
C PRO A 220 -32.61 -6.98 -2.95
N ASN A 221 -32.61 -5.81 -2.29
CA ASN A 221 -33.79 -5.10 -1.86
C ASN A 221 -34.30 -4.14 -2.96
N THR A 222 -33.43 -3.31 -3.52
CA THR A 222 -33.78 -2.28 -4.50
C THR A 222 -33.69 -2.77 -5.95
N LYS A 223 -32.99 -3.88 -6.21
CA LYS A 223 -32.68 -4.43 -7.53
C LYS A 223 -31.73 -3.53 -8.38
N VAL A 224 -31.15 -2.52 -7.78
CA VAL A 224 -30.19 -1.63 -8.45
C VAL A 224 -28.84 -2.35 -8.59
N GLU A 225 -28.27 -2.30 -9.79
CA GLU A 225 -26.91 -2.76 -10.07
C GLU A 225 -25.95 -1.58 -9.95
N SER A 226 -24.87 -1.76 -9.19
CA SER A 226 -23.84 -0.74 -8.96
C SER A 226 -22.43 -1.33 -9.19
N GLU A 227 -21.51 -0.50 -9.67
CA GLU A 227 -20.10 -0.85 -9.74
C GLU A 227 -19.38 -0.20 -8.55
N ILE A 228 -18.61 -0.99 -7.81
CA ILE A 228 -17.85 -0.56 -6.64
C ILE A 228 -16.39 -0.83 -6.91
N VAL A 229 -15.52 0.11 -6.53
CA VAL A 229 -14.07 -0.08 -6.56
C VAL A 229 -13.61 -0.35 -5.14
N LEU A 230 -13.04 -1.53 -4.93
CA LEU A 230 -12.40 -1.90 -3.68
C LEU A 230 -10.92 -1.50 -3.78
N GLU A 231 -10.45 -0.64 -2.89
CA GLU A 231 -9.07 -0.14 -2.87
C GLU A 231 -8.43 -0.38 -1.51
N GLY A 232 -7.14 -0.75 -1.52
CA GLY A 232 -6.36 -1.00 -0.33
C GLY A 232 -6.66 -2.34 0.35
N LEU A 233 -5.71 -2.82 1.13
CA LEU A 233 -5.74 -4.15 1.73
C LEU A 233 -6.93 -4.37 2.67
N GLN A 234 -7.41 -3.32 3.34
CA GLN A 234 -8.51 -3.42 4.32
C GLN A 234 -9.80 -3.97 3.71
N ASN A 235 -10.08 -3.63 2.45
CA ASN A 235 -11.27 -4.10 1.74
C ASN A 235 -11.20 -5.57 1.31
N PHE A 236 -10.04 -6.21 1.49
CA PHE A 236 -9.78 -7.61 1.11
C PHE A 236 -9.52 -8.52 2.32
N PHE A 237 -9.72 -8.04 3.55
CA PHE A 237 -9.58 -8.88 4.73
C PHE A 237 -10.84 -9.74 5.03
N GLY A 238 -12.00 -9.35 4.58
CA GLY A 238 -13.28 -10.03 4.85
C GLY A 238 -13.78 -9.80 6.26
#